data_2e4bacfc2d1ff16a992ce6d84176c7ff
#
_entry.id   2e4bacfc2d1ff16a992ce6d84176c7ff
#
_cell.length_a   1.000
_cell.length_b   1.000
_cell.length_c   1.000
_cell.angle_alpha   90.00
_cell.angle_beta   90.00
_cell.angle_gamma   90.00
#
_symmetry.space_group_name_H-M   'P 1'
#
loop_
_entity.id
_entity.type
_entity.pdbx_description
1 polymer ?
#
loop_
_entity_poly.entity_id
_entity_poly.type
_entity_poly.pdbx_seq_one_letter_code
_entity_poly.pdbx_strand_id
1 'polypeptide(L)'
;MSFSRRAGANAGSLRTLSFRHTHTGETLSVDYASGDTYFSASLERVNWLLRDFRNGESRAIDPQLLDQLHLLAGLTGTVAPFEVISGYRSPATNDFLRRRSGGVAEHSLHLEGRAIDIRLADVALGDLRDAAFSLRAGGVGFYPQSQFVHLDTGRIRRW
;
A
#
# COMPACT_ATOMS: atom_id res chain seq x y z
N MET A 1 4.35 46.97 24.69
CA MET A 1 3.71 45.66 24.92
C MET A 1 3.72 44.90 23.59
N SER A 2 4.61 43.94 23.46
CA SER A 2 4.84 43.19 22.23
C SER A 2 3.98 41.89 22.28
N PHE A 3 2.97 41.81 21.44
CA PHE A 3 2.19 40.56 21.25
C PHE A 3 2.96 39.60 20.40
N SER A 4 3.61 38.62 21.01
CA SER A 4 4.18 37.48 20.32
C SER A 4 3.04 36.62 19.74
N ARG A 5 2.82 36.68 18.44
CA ARG A 5 1.97 35.71 17.73
C ARG A 5 2.70 34.36 17.78
N ARG A 6 2.24 33.47 18.65
CA ARG A 6 2.54 32.04 18.50
C ARG A 6 1.94 31.59 17.19
N ALA A 7 2.78 31.28 16.20
CA ALA A 7 2.38 30.50 15.05
C ALA A 7 1.89 29.15 15.57
N GLY A 8 0.57 28.96 15.59
CA GLY A 8 -0.03 27.66 15.79
C GLY A 8 0.44 26.79 14.64
N ALA A 9 1.32 25.84 14.91
CA ALA A 9 1.59 24.75 13.99
C ALA A 9 0.23 24.11 13.69
N ASN A 10 -0.18 24.18 12.43
CA ASN A 10 -1.36 23.49 11.96
C ASN A 10 -1.06 22.00 12.12
N ALA A 11 -1.49 21.39 13.23
CA ALA A 11 -1.34 19.97 13.46
C ALA A 11 -2.18 19.28 12.39
N GLY A 12 -1.54 18.87 11.30
CA GLY A 12 -2.18 18.14 10.22
C GLY A 12 -2.86 16.89 10.78
N SER A 13 -3.94 16.46 10.14
CA SER A 13 -4.64 15.25 10.55
C SER A 13 -3.70 14.04 10.49
N LEU A 14 -3.76 13.22 11.53
CA LEU A 14 -3.01 11.97 11.63
C LEU A 14 -3.53 10.97 10.60
N ARG A 15 -2.63 10.33 9.86
CA ARG A 15 -2.97 9.28 8.90
C ARG A 15 -2.53 7.92 9.43
N THR A 16 -3.51 7.07 9.66
CA THR A 16 -3.33 5.73 10.22
C THR A 16 -3.67 4.68 9.17
N LEU A 17 -2.92 3.58 9.15
CA LEU A 17 -3.20 2.39 8.36
C LEU A 17 -3.08 1.13 9.22
N SER A 18 -3.92 0.15 8.91
CA SER A 18 -3.87 -1.17 9.52
C SER A 18 -3.74 -2.24 8.45
N PHE A 19 -2.85 -3.20 8.69
CA PHE A 19 -2.50 -4.26 7.76
C PHE A 19 -2.55 -5.64 8.43
N ARG A 20 -2.85 -6.64 7.62
CA ARG A 20 -2.66 -8.05 7.94
C ARG A 20 -2.04 -8.75 6.73
N HIS A 21 -0.85 -9.31 6.88
CA HIS A 21 -0.20 -10.03 5.79
C HIS A 21 -0.74 -11.46 5.71
N THR A 22 -1.30 -11.86 4.56
CA THR A 22 -2.01 -13.13 4.42
C THR A 22 -1.08 -14.35 4.47
N HIS A 23 0.19 -14.21 4.07
CA HIS A 23 1.15 -15.31 4.06
C HIS A 23 1.94 -15.46 5.35
N THR A 24 2.25 -14.37 6.06
CA THR A 24 3.00 -14.41 7.31
C THR A 24 2.12 -14.39 8.55
N GLY A 25 0.88 -13.92 8.43
CA GLY A 25 -0.03 -13.69 9.54
C GLY A 25 0.30 -12.45 10.37
N GLU A 26 1.37 -11.72 10.05
CA GLU A 26 1.77 -10.51 10.74
C GLU A 26 0.70 -9.41 10.59
N THR A 27 0.51 -8.64 11.67
CA THR A 27 -0.39 -7.49 11.69
C THR A 27 0.37 -6.23 12.08
N LEU A 28 -0.07 -5.09 11.57
CA LEU A 28 0.49 -3.79 11.89
C LEU A 28 -0.61 -2.75 11.87
N SER A 29 -0.75 -1.96 12.95
CA SER A 29 -1.50 -0.72 12.93
C SER A 29 -0.52 0.42 13.24
N VAL A 30 -0.50 1.46 12.41
CA VAL A 30 0.55 2.47 12.47
C VAL A 30 0.06 3.83 12.01
N ASP A 31 0.41 4.86 12.78
CA ASP A 31 0.34 6.24 12.33
C ASP A 31 1.58 6.51 11.50
N TYR A 32 1.42 6.71 10.18
CA TYR A 32 2.56 6.83 9.28
C TYR A 32 2.89 8.27 8.87
N ALA A 33 1.94 9.19 9.05
CA ALA A 33 2.13 10.59 8.71
C ALA A 33 1.17 11.51 9.45
N SER A 34 1.53 12.79 9.52
CA SER A 34 0.66 13.88 9.96
C SER A 34 0.94 15.12 9.11
N GLY A 35 -0.10 15.69 8.48
CA GLY A 35 0.08 16.77 7.51
C GLY A 35 1.06 16.34 6.39
N ASP A 36 2.10 17.15 6.16
CA ASP A 36 3.11 16.87 5.13
C ASP A 36 4.30 16.04 5.66
N THR A 37 4.25 15.58 6.91
CA THR A 37 5.36 14.88 7.55
C THR A 37 5.08 13.38 7.66
N TYR A 38 5.96 12.56 7.06
CA TYR A 38 5.98 11.12 7.25
C TYR A 38 6.86 10.75 8.45
N PHE A 39 6.46 9.72 9.19
CA PHE A 39 7.18 9.24 10.37
C PHE A 39 8.13 8.10 10.00
N SER A 40 9.44 8.37 10.00
CA SER A 40 10.48 7.43 9.54
C SER A 40 10.40 6.07 10.24
N ALA A 41 10.22 6.04 11.57
CA ALA A 41 10.11 4.79 12.31
C ALA A 41 8.86 3.97 11.91
N SER A 42 7.76 4.65 11.59
CA SER A 42 6.53 4.01 11.09
C SER A 42 6.73 3.44 9.68
N LEU A 43 7.41 4.20 8.80
CA LEU A 43 7.74 3.73 7.45
C LEU A 43 8.65 2.49 7.49
N GLU A 44 9.62 2.43 8.38
CA GLU A 44 10.47 1.25 8.56
C GLU A 44 9.66 0.00 8.96
N ARG A 45 8.68 0.14 9.84
CA ARG A 45 7.77 -0.94 10.23
C ARG A 45 6.92 -1.40 9.04
N VAL A 46 6.44 -0.48 8.22
CA VAL A 46 5.70 -0.80 6.98
C VAL A 46 6.61 -1.51 5.99
N ASN A 47 7.84 -1.02 5.77
CA ASN A 47 8.81 -1.66 4.89
C ASN A 47 9.07 -3.11 5.29
N TRP A 48 9.18 -3.38 6.60
CA TRP A 48 9.36 -4.73 7.12
C TRP A 48 8.12 -5.61 6.90
N LEU A 49 6.92 -5.10 7.18
CA LEU A 49 5.68 -5.85 6.93
C LEU A 49 5.52 -6.22 5.45
N LEU A 50 5.84 -5.28 4.56
CA LEU A 50 5.67 -5.42 3.12
C LEU A 50 6.91 -6.01 2.40
N ARG A 51 7.88 -6.55 3.14
CA ARG A 51 9.05 -7.21 2.58
C ARG A 51 8.68 -8.39 1.68
N ASP A 52 9.62 -8.84 0.88
CA ASP A 52 9.48 -10.12 0.18
C ASP A 52 9.46 -11.26 1.21
N PHE A 53 8.27 -11.77 1.51
CA PHE A 53 8.07 -12.79 2.53
C PHE A 53 8.73 -14.16 2.17
N ARG A 54 9.12 -14.34 0.91
CA ARG A 54 9.72 -15.60 0.45
C ARG A 54 11.21 -15.71 0.81
N ASN A 55 11.92 -14.58 0.81
CA ASN A 55 13.35 -14.55 1.10
C ASN A 55 13.77 -13.57 2.21
N GLY A 56 12.81 -12.78 2.72
CA GLY A 56 13.06 -11.82 3.80
C GLY A 56 13.68 -10.49 3.36
N GLU A 57 13.93 -10.28 2.06
CA GLU A 57 14.46 -9.02 1.56
C GLU A 57 13.44 -7.89 1.73
N SER A 58 13.92 -6.76 2.23
CA SER A 58 13.14 -5.55 2.46
C SER A 58 13.63 -4.41 1.57
N ARG A 59 12.72 -3.54 1.18
CA ARG A 59 12.98 -2.30 0.43
C ARG A 59 12.09 -1.19 0.93
N ALA A 60 12.54 0.05 0.81
CA ALA A 60 11.71 1.21 1.10
C ALA A 60 10.46 1.21 0.20
N ILE A 61 9.30 1.28 0.84
CA ILE A 61 8.01 1.41 0.18
C ILE A 61 7.75 2.89 -0.11
N ASP A 62 7.27 3.19 -1.31
CA ASP A 62 6.90 4.55 -1.69
C ASP A 62 5.79 5.08 -0.76
N PRO A 63 6.01 6.16 -0.01
CA PRO A 63 5.00 6.70 0.89
C PRO A 63 3.70 7.13 0.18
N GLN A 64 3.76 7.48 -1.11
CA GLN A 64 2.57 7.78 -1.90
C GLN A 64 1.63 6.57 -2.04
N LEU A 65 2.17 5.35 -1.99
CA LEU A 65 1.35 4.14 -1.96
C LEU A 65 0.52 4.06 -0.66
N LEU A 66 1.10 4.48 0.46
CA LEU A 66 0.38 4.55 1.74
C LEU A 66 -0.71 5.63 1.71
N ASP A 67 -0.45 6.75 1.07
CA ASP A 67 -1.47 7.80 0.88
C ASP A 67 -2.64 7.31 0.02
N GLN A 68 -2.37 6.55 -1.04
CA GLN A 68 -3.43 5.90 -1.82
C GLN A 68 -4.28 4.97 -0.96
N LEU A 69 -3.66 4.13 -0.13
CA LEU A 69 -4.37 3.22 0.78
C LEU A 69 -5.21 3.98 1.81
N HIS A 70 -4.69 5.07 2.35
CA HIS A 70 -5.43 5.91 3.29
C HIS A 70 -6.68 6.53 2.66
N LEU A 71 -6.55 7.08 1.45
CA LEU A 71 -7.68 7.61 0.68
C LEU A 71 -8.68 6.50 0.35
N LEU A 72 -8.20 5.33 -0.04
CA LEU A 72 -9.01 4.18 -0.37
C LEU A 72 -9.82 3.68 0.85
N ALA A 73 -9.22 3.67 2.03
CA ALA A 73 -9.92 3.35 3.27
C ALA A 73 -11.07 4.34 3.53
N GLY A 74 -10.83 5.62 3.32
CA GLY A 74 -11.87 6.66 3.44
C GLY A 74 -13.01 6.48 2.44
N LEU A 75 -12.69 6.19 1.17
CA LEU A 75 -13.69 5.99 0.11
C LEU A 75 -14.56 4.75 0.31
N THR A 76 -13.97 3.65 0.77
CA THR A 76 -14.69 2.40 0.99
C THR A 76 -15.42 2.35 2.33
N GLY A 77 -15.03 3.21 3.28
CA GLY A 77 -15.58 3.18 4.65
C GLY A 77 -15.17 1.94 5.43
N THR A 78 -14.11 1.22 4.99
CA THR A 78 -13.65 0.01 5.67
C THR A 78 -13.24 0.28 7.12
N VAL A 79 -13.54 -0.66 7.99
CA VAL A 79 -13.04 -0.73 9.37
C VAL A 79 -12.09 -1.92 9.56
N ALA A 80 -11.92 -2.74 8.52
CA ALA A 80 -11.01 -3.87 8.51
C ALA A 80 -9.58 -3.44 8.13
N PRO A 81 -8.55 -4.19 8.56
CA PRO A 81 -7.20 -4.00 8.05
C PRO A 81 -7.11 -4.38 6.57
N PHE A 82 -6.21 -3.74 5.84
CA PHE A 82 -5.86 -4.21 4.50
C PHE A 82 -5.20 -5.59 4.60
N GLU A 83 -5.80 -6.58 3.96
CA GLU A 83 -5.16 -7.88 3.78
C GLU A 83 -4.15 -7.78 2.64
N VAL A 84 -2.87 -7.98 2.97
CA VAL A 84 -1.75 -7.89 2.02
C VAL A 84 -1.47 -9.26 1.44
N ILE A 85 -1.59 -9.39 0.13
CA ILE A 85 -1.24 -10.59 -0.63
C ILE A 85 0.23 -10.54 -1.03
N SER A 86 0.71 -9.36 -1.48
CA SER A 86 2.10 -9.13 -1.91
C SER A 86 2.45 -7.65 -1.77
N GLY A 87 3.63 -7.36 -1.24
CA GLY A 87 4.24 -6.03 -1.21
C GLY A 87 5.48 -5.98 -2.10
N TYR A 88 6.65 -5.65 -1.52
CA TYR A 88 7.91 -5.70 -2.23
C TYR A 88 8.21 -7.12 -2.72
N ARG A 89 8.77 -7.20 -3.89
CA ARG A 89 9.21 -8.44 -4.53
C ARG A 89 10.64 -8.28 -4.99
N SER A 90 11.54 -9.15 -4.52
CA SER A 90 12.93 -9.15 -4.95
C SER A 90 13.05 -9.58 -6.42
N PRO A 91 14.14 -9.21 -7.10
CA PRO A 91 14.41 -9.70 -8.47
C PRO A 91 14.37 -11.22 -8.57
N ALA A 92 14.95 -11.94 -7.61
CA ALA A 92 14.96 -13.40 -7.60
C ALA A 92 13.55 -13.99 -7.51
N THR A 93 12.69 -13.44 -6.64
CA THR A 93 11.29 -13.86 -6.54
C THR A 93 10.52 -13.52 -7.80
N ASN A 94 10.73 -12.34 -8.37
CA ASN A 94 10.04 -11.94 -9.60
C ASN A 94 10.39 -12.88 -10.77
N ASP A 95 11.66 -13.23 -10.94
CA ASP A 95 12.12 -14.19 -11.95
C ASP A 95 11.54 -15.59 -11.73
N PHE A 96 11.51 -16.05 -10.49
CA PHE A 96 10.91 -17.33 -10.13
C PHE A 96 9.42 -17.37 -10.51
N LEU A 97 8.67 -16.32 -10.19
CA LEU A 97 7.25 -16.23 -10.51
C LEU A 97 6.99 -16.14 -12.02
N ARG A 98 7.83 -15.38 -12.76
CA ARG A 98 7.73 -15.27 -14.23
C ARG A 98 7.90 -16.62 -14.91
N ARG A 99 8.80 -17.45 -14.44
CA ARG A 99 9.04 -18.81 -15.01
C ARG A 99 7.88 -19.76 -14.76
N ARG A 100 7.05 -19.50 -13.75
CA ARG A 100 5.92 -20.35 -13.34
C ARG A 100 4.56 -19.87 -13.85
N SER A 101 4.43 -18.59 -14.12
CA SER A 101 3.17 -18.02 -14.61
C SER A 101 3.44 -16.94 -15.65
N GLY A 102 2.73 -16.97 -16.77
CA GLY A 102 2.89 -15.99 -17.86
C GLY A 102 2.34 -14.59 -17.57
N GLY A 103 1.84 -14.34 -16.36
CA GLY A 103 1.18 -13.07 -15.98
C GLY A 103 2.04 -12.10 -15.18
N VAL A 104 3.31 -12.44 -14.87
CA VAL A 104 4.21 -11.58 -14.09
C VAL A 104 5.07 -10.74 -15.02
N ALA A 105 4.97 -9.39 -14.89
CA ALA A 105 5.76 -8.47 -15.69
C ALA A 105 7.26 -8.52 -15.31
N GLU A 106 8.13 -8.34 -16.32
CA GLU A 106 9.58 -8.24 -16.11
C GLU A 106 9.94 -7.00 -15.29
N HIS A 107 9.34 -5.88 -15.62
CA HIS A 107 9.52 -4.59 -14.94
C HIS A 107 8.32 -4.28 -14.05
N SER A 108 8.10 -5.13 -13.06
CA SER A 108 7.01 -4.95 -12.09
C SER A 108 7.35 -3.85 -11.09
N LEU A 109 6.38 -2.98 -10.76
CA LEU A 109 6.55 -1.96 -9.73
C LEU A 109 6.66 -2.55 -8.31
N HIS A 110 6.32 -3.82 -8.10
CA HIS A 110 6.66 -4.54 -6.88
C HIS A 110 8.18 -4.61 -6.62
N LEU A 111 8.99 -4.65 -7.68
CA LEU A 111 10.47 -4.61 -7.60
C LEU A 111 11.01 -3.28 -7.07
N GLU A 112 10.23 -2.21 -7.19
CA GLU A 112 10.62 -0.87 -6.80
C GLU A 112 10.05 -0.43 -5.44
N GLY A 113 9.27 -1.28 -4.77
CA GLY A 113 8.54 -0.90 -3.56
C GLY A 113 7.38 0.07 -3.84
N ARG A 114 6.83 0.05 -5.05
CA ARG A 114 5.81 0.98 -5.55
C ARG A 114 4.48 0.31 -5.87
N ALA A 115 4.30 -0.93 -5.49
CA ALA A 115 3.08 -1.70 -5.74
C ALA A 115 2.70 -2.57 -4.55
N ILE A 116 1.40 -2.82 -4.42
CA ILE A 116 0.82 -3.70 -3.41
C ILE A 116 -0.40 -4.43 -3.99
N ASP A 117 -0.55 -5.69 -3.62
CA ASP A 117 -1.74 -6.49 -3.91
C ASP A 117 -2.54 -6.66 -2.62
N ILE A 118 -3.80 -6.26 -2.63
CA ILE A 118 -4.64 -6.16 -1.43
C ILE A 118 -6.06 -6.66 -1.65
N ARG A 119 -6.73 -6.94 -0.53
CA ARG A 119 -8.19 -7.05 -0.41
C ARG A 119 -8.65 -6.55 0.96
N LEU A 120 -9.94 -6.43 1.14
CA LEU A 120 -10.58 -6.05 2.39
C LEU A 120 -11.66 -7.07 2.74
N ALA A 121 -11.73 -7.48 4.02
CA ALA A 121 -12.70 -8.49 4.45
C ALA A 121 -14.15 -7.98 4.46
N ASP A 122 -14.34 -6.67 4.63
CA ASP A 122 -15.63 -5.99 4.76
C ASP A 122 -16.07 -5.20 3.51
N VAL A 123 -15.32 -5.30 2.40
CA VAL A 123 -15.61 -4.62 1.14
C VAL A 123 -15.54 -5.62 0.00
N ALA A 124 -16.57 -5.68 -0.84
CA ALA A 124 -16.57 -6.53 -2.03
C ALA A 124 -15.40 -6.14 -2.96
N LEU A 125 -14.77 -7.15 -3.57
CA LEU A 125 -13.57 -6.92 -4.40
C LEU A 125 -13.83 -5.97 -5.57
N GLY A 126 -15.02 -6.04 -6.17
CA GLY A 126 -15.44 -5.12 -7.24
C GLY A 126 -15.58 -3.67 -6.75
N ASP A 127 -16.11 -3.47 -5.55
CA ASP A 127 -16.25 -2.13 -4.96
C ASP A 127 -14.87 -1.55 -4.61
N LEU A 128 -13.96 -2.38 -4.09
CA LEU A 128 -12.57 -2.00 -3.84
C LEU A 128 -11.87 -1.57 -5.14
N ARG A 129 -12.03 -2.33 -6.22
CA ARG A 129 -11.54 -1.98 -7.55
C ARG A 129 -12.08 -0.62 -8.02
N ASP A 130 -13.39 -0.41 -7.93
CA ASP A 130 -14.04 0.80 -8.42
C ASP A 130 -13.61 2.04 -7.61
N ALA A 131 -13.48 1.91 -6.31
CA ALA A 131 -12.92 2.94 -5.45
C ALA A 131 -11.47 3.27 -5.84
N ALA A 132 -10.64 2.23 -6.08
CA ALA A 132 -9.26 2.42 -6.53
C ALA A 132 -9.18 3.12 -7.91
N PHE A 133 -10.04 2.77 -8.85
CA PHE A 133 -10.13 3.47 -10.14
C PHE A 133 -10.49 4.95 -9.98
N SER A 134 -11.39 5.28 -9.06
CA SER A 134 -11.84 6.64 -8.84
C SER A 134 -10.74 7.56 -8.29
N LEU A 135 -9.75 7.01 -7.59
CA LEU A 135 -8.61 7.78 -7.09
C LEU A 135 -7.73 8.37 -8.20
N ARG A 136 -7.63 7.71 -9.36
CA ARG A 136 -6.77 8.10 -10.48
C ARG A 136 -5.33 8.43 -10.04
N ALA A 137 -4.79 7.62 -9.14
CA ALA A 137 -3.51 7.87 -8.47
C ALA A 137 -2.35 6.98 -8.98
N GLY A 138 -2.64 6.05 -9.87
CA GLY A 138 -1.65 5.13 -10.43
C GLY A 138 -2.30 3.96 -11.15
N GLY A 139 -1.58 2.85 -11.30
CA GLY A 139 -2.09 1.62 -11.89
C GLY A 139 -3.03 0.87 -10.94
N VAL A 140 -4.08 0.28 -11.51
CA VAL A 140 -5.02 -0.59 -10.80
C VAL A 140 -5.28 -1.83 -11.64
N GLY A 141 -4.97 -3.00 -11.09
CA GLY A 141 -5.24 -4.30 -11.68
C GLY A 141 -6.31 -5.07 -10.91
N PHE A 142 -7.19 -5.76 -11.62
CA PHE A 142 -8.28 -6.54 -11.02
C PHE A 142 -8.08 -8.03 -11.25
N TYR A 143 -7.94 -8.79 -10.18
CA TYR A 143 -7.65 -10.22 -10.20
C TYR A 143 -8.71 -11.01 -9.42
N PRO A 144 -9.94 -11.18 -9.99
CA PRO A 144 -11.05 -11.79 -9.27
C PRO A 144 -10.81 -13.26 -8.93
N GLN A 145 -10.11 -14.02 -9.78
CA GLN A 145 -9.80 -15.43 -9.51
C GLN A 145 -8.82 -15.60 -8.35
N SER A 146 -7.85 -14.70 -8.23
CA SER A 146 -6.87 -14.66 -7.15
C SER A 146 -7.31 -13.83 -5.95
N GLN A 147 -8.50 -13.20 -6.04
CA GLN A 147 -9.13 -12.44 -4.96
C GLN A 147 -8.28 -11.29 -4.43
N PHE A 148 -7.70 -10.47 -5.34
CA PHE A 148 -7.02 -9.24 -4.96
C PHE A 148 -7.16 -8.12 -6.01
N VAL A 149 -6.89 -6.91 -5.57
CA VAL A 149 -6.70 -5.71 -6.40
C VAL A 149 -5.25 -5.29 -6.28
N HIS A 150 -4.60 -5.07 -7.41
CA HIS A 150 -3.27 -4.47 -7.49
C HIS A 150 -3.38 -2.95 -7.51
N LEU A 151 -2.52 -2.28 -6.73
CA LEU A 151 -2.32 -0.83 -6.73
C LEU A 151 -0.85 -0.51 -6.94
N ASP A 152 -0.56 0.56 -7.68
CA ASP A 152 0.80 1.09 -7.79
C ASP A 152 0.84 2.61 -7.94
N THR A 153 2.02 3.19 -7.75
CA THR A 153 2.28 4.63 -7.92
C THR A 153 2.86 4.98 -9.29
N GLY A 154 2.65 4.14 -10.27
CA GLY A 154 3.04 4.38 -11.65
C GLY A 154 2.04 5.26 -12.42
N ARG A 155 2.14 5.25 -13.73
CA ARG A 155 1.16 5.96 -14.57
C ARG A 155 -0.26 5.43 -14.34
N ILE A 156 -1.24 6.30 -14.49
CA ILE A 156 -2.65 5.92 -14.39
C ILE A 156 -2.98 4.94 -15.53
N ARG A 157 -3.36 3.72 -15.16
CA ARG A 157 -3.80 2.65 -16.06
C ARG A 157 -4.64 1.63 -15.30
N ARG A 158 -5.37 0.81 -16.03
CA ARG A 158 -6.21 -0.25 -15.44
C ARG A 158 -6.23 -1.47 -16.36
N TRP A 159 -6.33 -2.65 -15.76
CA TRP A 159 -6.43 -3.95 -16.48
C TRP A 159 -7.17 -4.97 -15.63
#